data_109adcddb45b5a7a909c0f98e7c64d39
#
_entry.id   109adcddb45b5a7a909c0f98e7c64d39
#
_cell.length_a   1.000
_cell.length_b   1.000
_cell.length_c   1.000
_cell.angle_alpha   90.00
_cell.angle_beta   90.00
_cell.angle_gamma   90.00
#
_symmetry.space_group_name_H-M   'P 1'
#
loop_
_entity.id
_entity.type
_entity.pdbx_description
1 polymer ?
#
loop_
_entity_poly.entity_id
_entity_poly.type
_entity_poly.pdbx_seq_one_letter_code
_entity_poly.pdbx_strand_id
1 'polypeptide(L)'
;MIGIFDSGIGGLSVFREIYKLLPRQRYAYYADSAHCPYGGKSREYVEDRARIITDFLLEKGADIIVVACNTATAAAIATLRSEYSDPNNEEARQKVLRLTSGRRDHIKFIGMEPAVKPASE
;
A
#
# COMPACT_ATOMS: atom_id res chain seq x y z
N MET A 1 -0.52 -0.20 -13.67
CA MET A 1 -0.15 -1.38 -12.89
C MET A 1 -0.60 -1.22 -11.45
N ILE A 2 -1.10 -2.30 -10.86
CA ILE A 2 -1.55 -2.31 -9.48
C ILE A 2 -0.45 -2.94 -8.63
N GLY A 3 0.03 -2.22 -7.62
CA GLY A 3 0.99 -2.75 -6.68
C GLY A 3 0.27 -3.29 -5.46
N ILE A 4 0.65 -4.47 -5.02
CA ILE A 4 0.05 -5.09 -3.84
C ILE A 4 1.18 -5.45 -2.89
N PHE A 5 1.03 -5.09 -1.61
CA PHE A 5 2.03 -5.48 -0.65
C PHE A 5 1.37 -6.03 0.62
N ASP A 6 2.01 -7.01 1.23
CA ASP A 6 1.57 -7.51 2.52
C ASP A 6 2.79 -7.79 3.40
N SER A 7 2.52 -8.21 4.63
CA SER A 7 3.58 -8.49 5.59
C SER A 7 4.26 -9.84 5.35
N GLY A 8 3.79 -10.58 4.35
CA GLY A 8 4.29 -11.92 4.08
C GLY A 8 3.30 -13.01 4.49
N ILE A 9 2.14 -12.62 5.04
CA ILE A 9 1.14 -13.54 5.52
C ILE A 9 -0.23 -13.13 4.99
N GLY A 10 -0.85 -14.00 4.23
CA GLY A 10 -2.27 -13.87 3.89
C GLY A 10 -2.64 -12.95 2.75
N GLY A 11 -1.71 -12.19 2.20
CA GLY A 11 -2.05 -11.24 1.13
C GLY A 11 -2.35 -11.91 -0.21
N LEU A 12 -1.95 -13.15 -0.37
CA LEU A 12 -2.17 -13.85 -1.63
C LEU A 12 -3.64 -14.07 -1.91
N SER A 13 -4.45 -14.30 -0.88
CA SER A 13 -5.88 -14.47 -1.08
C SER A 13 -6.53 -13.16 -1.52
N VAL A 14 -6.04 -12.02 -1.03
CA VAL A 14 -6.52 -10.72 -1.45
C VAL A 14 -6.17 -10.51 -2.92
N PHE A 15 -4.93 -10.81 -3.31
CA PHE A 15 -4.51 -10.69 -4.70
C PHE A 15 -5.39 -11.54 -5.61
N ARG A 16 -5.69 -12.76 -5.17
CA ARG A 16 -6.50 -13.66 -5.98
C ARG A 16 -7.88 -13.08 -6.26
N GLU A 17 -8.50 -12.46 -5.26
CA GLU A 17 -9.81 -11.86 -5.43
C GLU A 17 -9.77 -10.65 -6.36
N ILE A 18 -8.73 -9.83 -6.22
CA ILE A 18 -8.56 -8.68 -7.11
C ILE A 18 -8.35 -9.14 -8.54
N TYR A 19 -7.54 -10.16 -8.74
CA TYR A 19 -7.25 -10.67 -10.06
C TYR A 19 -8.50 -11.21 -10.74
N LYS A 20 -9.39 -11.84 -9.98
CA LYS A 20 -10.66 -12.31 -10.54
C LYS A 20 -11.49 -11.17 -11.09
N LEU A 21 -11.48 -10.03 -10.42
CA LEU A 21 -12.26 -8.87 -10.83
C LEU A 21 -11.59 -8.09 -11.95
N LEU A 22 -10.27 -8.04 -11.95
CA LEU A 22 -9.50 -7.23 -12.89
C LEU A 22 -8.39 -8.05 -13.54
N PRO A 23 -8.74 -9.07 -14.33
CA PRO A 23 -7.74 -10.00 -14.85
C PRO A 23 -6.83 -9.41 -15.93
N ARG A 24 -7.18 -8.25 -16.48
CA ARG A 24 -6.38 -7.65 -17.54
C ARG A 24 -5.41 -6.59 -17.06
N GLN A 25 -5.39 -6.32 -15.75
CA GLN A 25 -4.44 -5.38 -15.20
C GLN A 25 -3.09 -6.04 -15.01
N ARG A 26 -2.05 -5.22 -15.00
CA ARG A 26 -0.71 -5.70 -14.64
C ARG A 26 -0.55 -5.53 -13.14
N TYR A 27 0.19 -6.45 -12.53
CA TYR A 27 0.35 -6.49 -11.08
C TYR A 27 1.80 -6.62 -10.68
N ALA A 28 2.16 -6.00 -9.56
CA ALA A 28 3.40 -6.25 -8.87
C ALA A 28 3.04 -6.59 -7.42
N TYR A 29 3.44 -7.75 -6.96
CA TYR A 29 3.10 -8.21 -5.61
C TYR A 29 4.37 -8.34 -4.79
N TYR A 30 4.39 -7.68 -3.64
CA TYR A 30 5.53 -7.69 -2.73
C TYR A 30 5.09 -8.28 -1.39
N ALA A 31 5.63 -9.43 -1.02
CA ALA A 31 5.40 -10.04 0.28
C ALA A 31 6.64 -9.79 1.13
N ASP A 32 6.47 -9.05 2.22
CA ASP A 32 7.59 -8.64 3.07
C ASP A 32 7.94 -9.74 4.07
N SER A 33 8.17 -10.94 3.57
CA SER A 33 8.32 -12.15 4.39
C SER A 33 9.50 -12.09 5.34
N ALA A 34 10.57 -11.41 4.96
CA ALA A 34 11.74 -11.30 5.81
C ALA A 34 11.50 -10.46 7.05
N HIS A 35 10.43 -9.68 7.08
CA HIS A 35 10.14 -8.76 8.16
C HIS A 35 8.83 -9.08 8.86
N CYS A 36 8.21 -10.21 8.53
CA CYS A 36 6.98 -10.62 9.18
C CYS A 36 7.29 -11.35 10.48
N PRO A 37 6.34 -11.40 11.40
CA PRO A 37 5.05 -10.72 11.37
C PRO A 37 5.17 -9.26 11.82
N TYR A 38 4.28 -8.43 11.32
CA TYR A 38 4.26 -7.03 11.74
C TYR A 38 3.60 -6.83 13.10
N GLY A 39 2.80 -7.78 13.53
CA GLY A 39 1.95 -7.61 14.70
C GLY A 39 2.69 -7.27 15.98
N GLY A 40 3.92 -7.73 16.14
CA GLY A 40 4.70 -7.41 17.32
C GLY A 40 5.64 -6.23 17.16
N LYS A 41 5.57 -5.54 16.03
CA LYS A 41 6.49 -4.45 15.73
C LYS A 41 5.87 -3.11 16.08
N SER A 42 6.72 -2.09 16.26
CA SER A 42 6.23 -0.75 16.52
C SER A 42 5.55 -0.18 15.27
N ARG A 43 4.71 0.83 15.50
CA ARG A 43 4.08 1.53 14.39
C ARG A 43 5.13 2.11 13.45
N GLU A 44 6.18 2.72 14.01
CA GLU A 44 7.23 3.31 13.20
C GLU A 44 7.94 2.30 12.34
N TYR A 45 8.17 1.12 12.87
CA TYR A 45 8.78 0.05 12.09
C TYR A 45 7.92 -0.31 10.88
N VAL A 46 6.61 -0.48 11.10
CA VAL A 46 5.69 -0.84 10.04
C VAL A 46 5.58 0.30 9.02
N GLU A 47 5.54 1.54 9.50
CA GLU A 47 5.50 2.70 8.59
C GLU A 47 6.75 2.75 7.71
N ASP A 48 7.91 2.50 8.29
CA ASP A 48 9.15 2.51 7.51
C ASP A 48 9.17 1.42 6.46
N ARG A 49 8.72 0.21 6.82
CA ARG A 49 8.61 -0.86 5.84
C ARG A 49 7.65 -0.47 4.72
N ALA A 50 6.52 0.12 5.08
CA ALA A 50 5.52 0.52 4.10
C ALA A 50 6.07 1.56 3.13
N ARG A 51 6.86 2.52 3.62
CA ARG A 51 7.48 3.53 2.76
C ARG A 51 8.45 2.90 1.77
N ILE A 52 9.31 2.03 2.27
CA ILE A 52 10.31 1.37 1.43
C ILE A 52 9.64 0.57 0.32
N ILE A 53 8.61 -0.19 0.68
CA ILE A 53 7.92 -1.04 -0.30
C ILE A 53 7.12 -0.20 -1.28
N THR A 54 6.47 0.86 -0.81
CA THR A 54 5.73 1.76 -1.68
C THR A 54 6.66 2.39 -2.72
N ASP A 55 7.80 2.92 -2.27
CA ASP A 55 8.76 3.53 -3.19
C ASP A 55 9.19 2.52 -4.25
N PHE A 56 9.48 1.30 -3.84
CA PHE A 56 9.88 0.24 -4.76
C PHE A 56 8.79 -0.05 -5.80
N LEU A 57 7.55 -0.19 -5.33
CA LEU A 57 6.44 -0.50 -6.23
C LEU A 57 6.16 0.64 -7.21
N LEU A 58 6.28 1.89 -6.76
CA LEU A 58 6.08 3.03 -7.65
C LEU A 58 7.16 3.07 -8.73
N GLU A 59 8.39 2.77 -8.36
CA GLU A 59 9.47 2.72 -9.35
C GLU A 59 9.29 1.59 -10.35
N LYS A 60 8.58 0.53 -9.96
CA LYS A 60 8.27 -0.58 -10.87
C LYS A 60 7.09 -0.28 -11.79
N GLY A 61 6.39 0.82 -11.55
CA GLY A 61 5.31 1.22 -12.44
C GLY A 61 3.93 1.20 -11.81
N ALA A 62 3.82 0.96 -10.51
CA ALA A 62 2.52 0.94 -9.87
C ALA A 62 1.89 2.32 -9.84
N ASP A 63 0.58 2.37 -10.01
CA ASP A 63 -0.20 3.60 -9.98
C ASP A 63 -1.19 3.60 -8.82
N ILE A 64 -1.49 2.42 -8.31
CA ILE A 64 -2.38 2.20 -7.18
C ILE A 64 -1.68 1.20 -6.28
N ILE A 65 -1.74 1.43 -4.98
CA ILE A 65 -1.13 0.51 -4.01
C ILE A 65 -2.22 -0.10 -3.15
N VAL A 66 -2.28 -1.43 -3.11
CA VAL A 66 -3.17 -2.16 -2.21
C VAL A 66 -2.34 -2.67 -1.05
N VAL A 67 -2.68 -2.24 0.15
CA VAL A 67 -2.02 -2.70 1.37
C VAL A 67 -2.82 -3.87 1.89
N ALA A 68 -2.40 -5.08 1.54
CA ALA A 68 -3.16 -6.31 1.77
C ALA A 68 -2.83 -6.94 3.12
N CYS A 69 -2.81 -6.13 4.15
CA CYS A 69 -2.45 -6.56 5.50
C CYS A 69 -3.18 -5.67 6.49
N ASN A 70 -3.96 -6.28 7.40
CA ASN A 70 -4.71 -5.51 8.38
C ASN A 70 -3.78 -4.71 9.30
N THR A 71 -2.72 -5.33 9.76
CA THR A 71 -1.76 -4.66 10.66
C THR A 71 -1.10 -3.48 9.97
N ALA A 72 -0.65 -3.67 8.74
CA ALA A 72 0.00 -2.58 8.00
C ALA A 72 -1.00 -1.47 7.68
N THR A 73 -2.23 -1.82 7.36
CA THR A 73 -3.26 -0.81 7.11
C THR A 73 -3.46 0.04 8.35
N ALA A 74 -3.68 -0.60 9.50
CA ALA A 74 -3.93 0.13 10.73
C ALA A 74 -2.75 1.00 11.13
N ALA A 75 -1.53 0.53 10.91
CA ALA A 75 -0.35 1.25 11.36
C ALA A 75 0.10 2.34 10.40
N ALA A 76 -0.10 2.16 9.09
CA ALA A 76 0.60 2.99 8.11
C ALA A 76 -0.27 3.67 7.07
N ILE A 77 -1.54 3.30 6.91
CA ILE A 77 -2.30 3.80 5.76
C ILE A 77 -2.47 5.33 5.79
N ALA A 78 -2.70 5.90 6.97
CA ALA A 78 -2.85 7.35 7.08
C ALA A 78 -1.55 8.07 6.75
N THR A 79 -0.43 7.53 7.20
CA THR A 79 0.89 8.08 6.91
C THR A 79 1.19 8.02 5.42
N LEU A 80 0.88 6.89 4.79
CA LEU A 80 1.10 6.74 3.35
C LEU A 80 0.25 7.74 2.57
N ARG A 81 -1.00 7.91 2.96
CA ARG A 81 -1.86 8.87 2.27
C ARG A 81 -1.35 10.29 2.44
N SER A 82 -0.84 10.62 3.62
CA SER A 82 -0.28 11.95 3.86
C SER A 82 0.96 12.19 3.00
N GLU A 83 1.80 11.20 2.87
CA GLU A 83 3.11 11.36 2.23
C GLU A 83 3.09 11.13 0.72
N TYR A 84 2.04 10.51 0.18
CA TYR A 84 2.01 10.16 -1.25
C TYR A 84 0.73 10.63 -1.96
N SER A 85 -0.26 11.11 -1.23
CA SER A 85 -1.56 11.40 -1.83
C SER A 85 -2.14 12.75 -1.48
N ASP A 86 -1.56 13.48 -0.54
CA ASP A 86 -2.12 14.74 -0.07
C ASP A 86 -1.90 15.81 -1.13
N PRO A 87 -2.96 16.36 -1.72
CA PRO A 87 -2.81 17.38 -2.77
C PRO A 87 -2.25 18.70 -2.25
N ASN A 88 -2.29 18.90 -0.94
CA ASN A 88 -1.76 20.13 -0.32
C ASN A 88 -0.31 19.99 0.13
N ASN A 89 0.30 18.83 -0.10
CA ASN A 89 1.67 18.58 0.32
C ASN A 89 2.56 18.55 -0.93
N GLU A 90 3.27 19.66 -1.14
CA GLU A 90 4.10 19.78 -2.34
C GLU A 90 5.26 18.79 -2.34
N GLU A 91 5.82 18.49 -1.17
CA GLU A 91 6.89 17.49 -1.08
C GLU A 91 6.40 16.12 -1.50
N ALA A 92 5.18 15.77 -1.08
CA ALA A 92 4.58 14.51 -1.47
C ALA A 92 4.39 14.45 -2.98
N ARG A 93 3.90 15.54 -3.55
CA ARG A 93 3.67 15.62 -4.99
C ARG A 93 4.97 15.43 -5.76
N GLN A 94 6.02 16.13 -5.36
CA GLN A 94 7.31 16.03 -6.04
C GLN A 94 7.91 14.64 -5.90
N LYS A 95 7.76 14.03 -4.74
CA LYS A 95 8.25 12.68 -4.51
C LYS A 95 7.57 11.69 -5.44
N VAL A 96 6.25 11.77 -5.57
CA VAL A 96 5.50 10.85 -6.41
C VAL A 96 5.85 11.06 -7.88
N LEU A 97 5.98 12.31 -8.32
CA LEU A 97 6.40 12.60 -9.68
C LEU A 97 7.75 11.97 -9.97
N ARG A 98 8.69 12.09 -9.03
CA ARG A 98 10.02 11.54 -9.21
C ARG A 98 9.98 10.02 -9.28
N LEU A 99 9.28 9.39 -8.35
CA LEU A 99 9.24 7.93 -8.28
C LEU A 99 8.51 7.30 -9.46
N THR A 100 7.56 8.01 -10.03
CA THR A 100 6.78 7.48 -11.15
C THR A 100 7.24 8.02 -12.50
N SER A 101 8.40 8.69 -12.55
CA SER A 101 8.93 9.28 -13.78
C SER A 101 7.92 10.20 -14.46
N GLY A 102 7.23 10.98 -13.66
CA GLY A 102 6.28 11.97 -14.15
C GLY A 102 4.89 11.45 -14.47
N ARG A 103 4.64 10.16 -14.29
CA ARG A 103 3.34 9.58 -14.64
C ARG A 103 2.23 10.03 -13.70
N ARG A 104 2.54 10.13 -12.41
CA ARG A 104 1.55 10.44 -11.39
C ARG A 104 2.08 11.51 -10.45
N ASP A 105 1.21 12.34 -9.94
CA ASP A 105 1.56 13.30 -8.90
C ASP A 105 0.94 12.93 -7.56
N HIS A 106 0.12 11.89 -7.51
CA HIS A 106 -0.41 11.33 -6.27
C HIS A 106 -0.74 9.87 -6.51
N ILE A 107 -0.85 9.10 -5.42
CA ILE A 107 -1.09 7.67 -5.48
C ILE A 107 -2.30 7.34 -4.63
N LYS A 108 -3.17 6.47 -5.14
CA LYS A 108 -4.29 5.99 -4.37
C LYS A 108 -3.87 4.76 -3.58
N PHE A 109 -4.23 4.75 -2.31
CA PHE A 109 -3.98 3.60 -1.43
C PHE A 109 -5.30 2.97 -1.03
N ILE A 110 -5.36 1.64 -1.14
CA ILE A 110 -6.50 0.86 -0.72
C ILE A 110 -6.02 -0.04 0.40
N GLY A 111 -6.63 0.07 1.57
CA GLY A 111 -6.24 -0.72 2.72
C GLY A 111 -7.24 -1.81 3.03
N MET A 112 -6.80 -2.74 3.88
CA MET A 112 -7.65 -3.81 4.37
C MET A 112 -8.20 -3.40 5.72
N GLU A 113 -9.30 -2.69 5.69
CA GLU A 113 -9.93 -2.29 6.93
C GLU A 113 -10.86 -3.38 7.38
N PRO A 114 -10.93 -3.63 8.67
CA PRO A 114 -11.86 -4.63 9.17
C PRO A 114 -13.26 -4.27 8.71
N ALA A 115 -14.04 -5.28 8.41
CA ALA A 115 -15.43 -5.07 8.05
C ALA A 115 -16.20 -4.76 9.30
N VAL A 116 -15.89 -3.64 9.90
CA VAL A 116 -16.50 -3.25 11.14
C VAL A 116 -17.88 -2.74 10.85
N LYS A 117 -18.84 -3.34 11.52
CA LYS A 117 -20.14 -2.80 11.46
C LYS A 117 -20.23 -1.74 12.46
N PRO A 118 -20.71 -0.60 12.14
CA PRO A 118 -20.94 0.41 13.17
C PRO A 118 -21.83 -0.19 14.22
N ALA A 119 -21.47 0.03 15.43
CA ALA A 119 -22.19 -0.59 16.53
C ALA A 119 -23.65 -0.21 16.52
N SER A 120 -23.88 0.85 15.89
CA SER A 120 -25.22 1.31 15.79
C SER A 120 -25.99 0.59 14.77
N GLU A 121 -25.34 -0.15 14.04
CA GLU A 121 -26.02 -0.69 13.02
C GLU A 121 -26.63 -1.68 13.33
#